data_e0c6031d1d6775c91f4c24a24ebe71a3
#
_entry.id   e0c6031d1d6775c91f4c24a24ebe71a3
#
_cell.length_a   1.000
_cell.length_b   1.000
_cell.length_c   1.000
_cell.angle_alpha   90.00
_cell.angle_beta   90.00
_cell.angle_gamma   90.00
#
_symmetry.space_group_name_H-M   'P 1'
#
loop_
_entity.id
_entity.type
_entity.pdbx_description
1 polymer ?
#
loop_
_entity_poly.entity_id
_entity_poly.type
_entity_poly.pdbx_seq_one_letter_code
_entity_poly.pdbx_strand_id
1 'polypeptide(L)'
;MQQKNGRAHDNLGKEKMIMKRAERQQFSPETSPALRLLAEQAFSRAAGAPHVPGNSVRLLRDARENYPAWLDTMHSARKSIHFENYIVYDDEVGRRFADVMAAKAREGVRVRIVYDWLGNLGKASRRFWRNLREAGVEVRCFNPPRLDRPFGWMNRDHRKMIAVDGHTGFVTGLCVGSMWAGYPERSIEPWRDTGIMIT
;
A
#
# COMPACT_ATOMS: atom_id res chain seq x y z
N MET A 1 14.44 51.75 -11.23
CA MET A 1 14.31 50.36 -11.67
C MET A 1 15.31 49.49 -10.92
N GLN A 2 15.20 49.42 -9.58
CA GLN A 2 16.07 48.59 -8.69
C GLN A 2 15.32 48.33 -7.39
N GLN A 3 14.46 47.29 -7.33
CA GLN A 3 13.89 46.78 -6.06
C GLN A 3 13.19 45.40 -6.23
N LYS A 4 13.73 44.46 -7.00
CA LYS A 4 13.14 43.12 -7.08
C LYS A 4 14.10 41.94 -6.74
N ASN A 5 15.41 42.18 -6.52
CA ASN A 5 16.36 41.11 -6.30
C ASN A 5 16.62 40.72 -4.82
N GLY A 6 16.11 41.43 -3.85
CA GLY A 6 16.38 41.16 -2.42
C GLY A 6 15.54 40.03 -1.81
N ARG A 7 14.33 39.77 -2.32
CA ARG A 7 13.43 38.77 -1.73
C ARG A 7 13.70 37.32 -2.14
N ALA A 8 14.30 37.09 -3.30
CA ALA A 8 14.63 35.74 -3.77
C ALA A 8 15.82 35.12 -3.02
N HIS A 9 16.82 35.94 -2.66
CA HIS A 9 17.99 35.47 -1.90
C HIS A 9 17.66 35.12 -0.44
N ASP A 10 16.70 35.80 0.17
CA ASP A 10 16.31 35.56 1.57
C ASP A 10 15.48 34.27 1.74
N ASN A 11 14.68 33.87 0.74
CA ASN A 11 13.96 32.60 0.75
C ASN A 11 14.88 31.38 0.57
N LEU A 12 15.89 31.44 -0.31
CA LEU A 12 16.85 30.33 -0.47
C LEU A 12 17.68 30.10 0.80
N GLY A 13 18.00 31.15 1.53
CA GLY A 13 18.69 31.08 2.83
C GLY A 13 17.84 30.39 3.91
N LYS A 14 16.55 30.72 3.96
CA LYS A 14 15.59 30.11 4.91
C LYS A 14 15.31 28.64 4.59
N GLU A 15 15.14 28.30 3.33
CA GLU A 15 14.97 26.89 2.92
C GLU A 15 16.19 26.02 3.23
N LYS A 16 17.40 26.52 2.94
CA LYS A 16 18.66 25.83 3.31
C LYS A 16 18.83 25.70 4.82
N MET A 17 18.36 26.67 5.60
CA MET A 17 18.42 26.62 7.06
C MET A 17 17.38 25.64 7.63
N ILE A 18 16.20 25.55 7.02
CA ILE A 18 15.15 24.58 7.39
C ILE A 18 15.61 23.17 7.04
N MET A 19 16.19 22.95 5.85
CA MET A 19 16.75 21.65 5.46
C MET A 19 17.91 21.24 6.37
N LYS A 20 18.85 22.14 6.68
CA LYS A 20 19.94 21.86 7.65
C LYS A 20 19.43 21.58 9.07
N ARG A 21 18.28 22.13 9.45
CA ARG A 21 17.66 21.87 10.75
C ARG A 21 16.93 20.53 10.78
N ALA A 22 16.34 20.09 9.65
CA ALA A 22 15.76 18.76 9.48
C ALA A 22 16.83 17.66 9.45
N GLU A 23 17.99 17.92 8.81
CA GLU A 23 19.12 16.98 8.81
C GLU A 23 19.79 16.82 10.19
N ARG A 24 19.64 17.79 11.11
CA ARG A 24 20.17 17.70 12.48
C ARG A 24 19.26 17.01 13.49
N GLN A 25 18.06 16.62 13.11
CA GLN A 25 17.26 15.68 13.90
C GLN A 25 17.57 14.23 13.51
N GLN A 26 18.85 13.90 13.33
CA GLN A 26 19.32 12.54 13.55
C GLN A 26 19.05 12.23 15.02
N PHE A 27 18.13 11.31 15.26
CA PHE A 27 17.90 10.76 16.59
C PHE A 27 19.24 10.40 17.21
N SER A 28 19.66 11.14 18.25
CA SER A 28 20.87 10.85 18.99
C SER A 28 20.84 9.38 19.44
N PRO A 29 21.90 8.61 19.26
CA PRO A 29 21.97 7.21 19.71
C PRO A 29 21.87 7.02 21.23
N GLU A 30 21.73 8.09 21.99
CA GLU A 30 21.71 8.11 23.46
C GLU A 30 20.31 8.14 24.09
N THR A 31 19.27 7.66 23.39
CA THR A 31 17.97 7.47 24.04
C THR A 31 18.13 6.38 25.12
N SER A 32 17.91 6.73 26.40
CA SER A 32 18.10 5.78 27.48
C SER A 32 17.25 4.51 27.25
N PRO A 33 17.75 3.31 27.63
CA PRO A 33 16.99 2.07 27.49
C PRO A 33 15.59 2.13 28.09
N ALA A 34 15.44 2.86 29.22
CA ALA A 34 14.14 3.07 29.87
C ALA A 34 13.18 3.89 29.02
N LEU A 35 13.66 4.95 28.33
CA LEU A 35 12.82 5.76 27.46
C LEU A 35 12.38 4.98 26.21
N ARG A 36 13.26 4.16 25.65
CA ARG A 36 12.90 3.24 24.54
C ARG A 36 11.81 2.27 24.95
N LEU A 37 11.97 1.62 26.11
CA LEU A 37 10.97 0.68 26.62
C LEU A 37 9.61 1.34 26.85
N LEU A 38 9.58 2.56 27.40
CA LEU A 38 8.34 3.33 27.59
C LEU A 38 7.69 3.68 26.25
N ALA A 39 8.48 4.10 25.27
CA ALA A 39 7.99 4.39 23.92
C ALA A 39 7.41 3.14 23.25
N GLU A 40 8.11 2.01 23.31
CA GLU A 40 7.64 0.72 22.78
C GLU A 40 6.32 0.28 23.42
N GLN A 41 6.20 0.41 24.74
CA GLN A 41 4.95 0.10 25.45
C GLN A 41 3.81 1.04 25.04
N ALA A 42 4.09 2.34 24.91
CA ALA A 42 3.09 3.31 24.49
C ALA A 42 2.60 3.04 23.06
N PHE A 43 3.52 2.78 22.13
CA PHE A 43 3.19 2.44 20.74
C PHE A 43 2.44 1.10 20.65
N SER A 44 2.86 0.07 21.40
CA SER A 44 2.17 -1.23 21.41
C SER A 44 0.74 -1.12 21.92
N ARG A 45 0.51 -0.30 22.96
CA ARG A 45 -0.84 -0.05 23.49
C ARG A 45 -1.70 0.73 22.48
N ALA A 46 -1.15 1.77 21.85
CA ALA A 46 -1.86 2.57 20.86
C ALA A 46 -2.21 1.76 19.60
N ALA A 47 -1.31 0.87 19.17
CA ALA A 47 -1.52 0.02 18.00
C ALA A 47 -2.40 -1.22 18.31
N GLY A 48 -2.61 -1.59 19.57
CA GLY A 48 -3.28 -2.82 19.96
C GLY A 48 -2.51 -4.09 19.58
N ALA A 49 -1.20 -3.97 19.30
CA ALA A 49 -0.32 -5.04 18.89
C ALA A 49 1.09 -4.86 19.49
N PRO A 50 1.80 -5.94 19.82
CA PRO A 50 3.16 -5.84 20.34
C PRO A 50 4.11 -5.26 19.27
N HIS A 51 5.08 -4.47 19.74
CA HIS A 51 6.18 -4.03 18.88
C HIS A 51 7.07 -5.22 18.51
N VAL A 52 7.34 -5.41 17.22
CA VAL A 52 8.22 -6.47 16.72
C VAL A 52 9.48 -5.82 16.16
N PRO A 53 10.63 -5.98 16.85
CA PRO A 53 11.89 -5.41 16.38
C PRO A 53 12.50 -6.23 15.23
N GLY A 54 13.53 -5.67 14.59
CA GLY A 54 14.28 -6.34 13.54
C GLY A 54 13.74 -6.16 12.12
N ASN A 55 12.66 -5.39 11.97
CA ASN A 55 12.13 -5.06 10.64
C ASN A 55 12.81 -3.81 10.08
N SER A 56 12.93 -3.75 8.76
CA SER A 56 13.24 -2.52 8.04
C SER A 56 11.98 -1.94 7.40
N VAL A 57 11.94 -0.61 7.29
CA VAL A 57 10.78 0.08 6.71
C VAL A 57 11.26 1.04 5.62
N ARG A 58 10.65 0.95 4.44
CA ARG A 58 10.88 1.86 3.32
C ARG A 58 9.59 2.55 2.92
N LEU A 59 9.61 3.88 2.82
CA LEU A 59 8.51 4.66 2.26
C LEU A 59 8.48 4.52 0.74
N LEU A 60 7.28 4.36 0.19
CA LEU A 60 7.01 4.28 -1.24
C LEU A 60 6.00 5.38 -1.61
N ARG A 61 6.37 6.21 -2.57
CA ARG A 61 5.54 7.34 -3.01
C ARG A 61 4.69 6.93 -4.20
N ASP A 62 3.41 7.23 -4.15
CA ASP A 62 2.45 7.09 -5.23
C ASP A 62 2.48 5.69 -5.91
N ALA A 63 1.64 5.45 -6.87
CA ALA A 63 1.62 4.19 -7.62
C ALA A 63 2.95 3.91 -8.34
N ARG A 64 3.69 4.96 -8.71
CA ARG A 64 4.96 4.85 -9.43
C ARG A 64 6.04 4.05 -8.68
N GLU A 65 6.09 4.18 -7.35
CA GLU A 65 7.02 3.39 -6.53
C GLU A 65 6.35 2.14 -5.93
N ASN A 66 5.07 2.23 -5.60
CA ASN A 66 4.33 1.13 -4.97
C ASN A 66 4.08 -0.03 -5.94
N TYR A 67 3.51 0.21 -7.11
CA TYR A 67 3.11 -0.87 -8.01
C TYR A 67 4.27 -1.73 -8.52
N PRO A 68 5.41 -1.18 -8.96
CA PRO A 68 6.57 -1.99 -9.29
C PRO A 68 7.06 -2.81 -8.10
N ALA A 69 7.19 -2.22 -6.91
CA ALA A 69 7.63 -2.93 -5.71
C ALA A 69 6.70 -4.08 -5.33
N TRP A 70 5.38 -3.90 -5.46
CA TRP A 70 4.40 -4.96 -5.20
C TRP A 70 4.49 -6.09 -6.21
N LEU A 71 4.53 -5.74 -7.51
CA LEU A 71 4.61 -6.72 -8.59
C LEU A 71 5.91 -7.53 -8.52
N ASP A 72 7.06 -6.87 -8.31
CA ASP A 72 8.36 -7.54 -8.20
C ASP A 72 8.39 -8.50 -7.00
N THR A 73 7.85 -8.05 -5.85
CA THR A 73 7.77 -8.91 -4.66
C THR A 73 6.83 -10.09 -4.88
N MET A 74 5.66 -9.88 -5.51
CA MET A 74 4.75 -10.98 -5.83
C MET A 74 5.33 -11.94 -6.87
N HIS A 75 6.07 -11.45 -7.88
CA HIS A 75 6.79 -12.30 -8.83
C HIS A 75 7.84 -13.19 -8.16
N SER A 76 8.50 -12.70 -7.11
CA SER A 76 9.49 -13.47 -6.36
C SER A 76 8.91 -14.45 -5.35
N ALA A 77 7.60 -14.44 -5.12
CA ALA A 77 6.92 -15.28 -4.14
C ALA A 77 7.17 -16.78 -4.37
N ARG A 78 7.40 -17.51 -3.27
CA ARG A 78 7.67 -18.95 -3.27
C ARG A 78 6.66 -19.75 -2.46
N LYS A 79 6.00 -19.14 -1.46
CA LYS A 79 5.12 -19.84 -0.51
C LYS A 79 3.70 -19.28 -0.54
N SER A 80 3.56 -17.96 -0.40
CA SER A 80 2.23 -17.36 -0.27
C SER A 80 2.19 -15.89 -0.67
N ILE A 81 1.04 -15.48 -1.22
CA ILE A 81 0.65 -14.09 -1.43
C ILE A 81 -0.69 -13.88 -0.75
N HIS A 82 -0.75 -12.95 0.21
CA HIS A 82 -1.98 -12.45 0.80
C HIS A 82 -2.19 -11.03 0.30
N PHE A 83 -3.29 -10.82 -0.39
CA PHE A 83 -3.62 -9.56 -1.04
C PHE A 83 -4.97 -9.08 -0.54
N GLU A 84 -5.01 -7.97 0.20
CA GLU A 84 -6.23 -7.34 0.69
C GLU A 84 -6.31 -5.94 0.11
N ASN A 85 -7.39 -5.64 -0.60
CA ASN A 85 -7.54 -4.34 -1.23
C ASN A 85 -9.01 -3.91 -1.30
N TYR A 86 -9.27 -2.63 -1.03
CA TYR A 86 -10.62 -2.09 -1.03
C TYR A 86 -11.22 -2.06 -2.44
N ILE A 87 -10.45 -1.60 -3.43
CA ILE A 87 -10.87 -1.52 -4.83
C ILE A 87 -9.81 -2.14 -5.75
N VAL A 88 -10.27 -3.01 -6.65
CA VAL A 88 -9.47 -3.52 -7.77
C VAL A 88 -10.24 -3.28 -9.04
N TYR A 89 -9.66 -2.54 -9.99
CA TYR A 89 -10.28 -2.31 -11.30
C TYR A 89 -9.93 -3.43 -12.29
N ASP A 90 -10.90 -3.78 -13.15
CA ASP A 90 -10.66 -4.61 -14.33
C ASP A 90 -10.17 -3.72 -15.50
N ASP A 91 -9.05 -3.04 -15.26
CA ASP A 91 -8.34 -2.21 -16.22
C ASP A 91 -6.94 -2.79 -16.52
N GLU A 92 -6.14 -2.08 -17.29
CA GLU A 92 -4.79 -2.53 -17.64
C GLU A 92 -3.93 -2.81 -16.41
N VAL A 93 -3.96 -1.92 -15.41
CA VAL A 93 -3.21 -2.09 -14.16
C VAL A 93 -3.73 -3.29 -13.39
N GLY A 94 -5.03 -3.37 -13.15
CA GLY A 94 -5.63 -4.48 -12.40
C GLY A 94 -5.39 -5.83 -13.06
N ARG A 95 -5.40 -5.90 -14.39
CA ARG A 95 -5.07 -7.14 -15.13
C ARG A 95 -3.63 -7.55 -14.95
N ARG A 96 -2.66 -6.64 -14.96
CA ARG A 96 -1.26 -6.95 -14.64
C ARG A 96 -1.11 -7.60 -13.28
N PHE A 97 -1.80 -7.09 -12.25
CA PHE A 97 -1.82 -7.72 -10.92
C PHE A 97 -2.49 -9.08 -10.93
N ALA A 98 -3.61 -9.21 -11.63
CA ALA A 98 -4.33 -10.48 -11.78
C ALA A 98 -3.47 -11.55 -12.48
N ASP A 99 -2.74 -11.17 -13.53
CA ASP A 99 -1.86 -12.07 -14.29
C ASP A 99 -0.74 -12.61 -13.42
N VAL A 100 -0.10 -11.76 -12.60
CA VAL A 100 0.94 -12.19 -11.64
C VAL A 100 0.35 -13.15 -10.61
N MET A 101 -0.78 -12.82 -10.01
CA MET A 101 -1.44 -13.68 -9.02
C MET A 101 -1.85 -15.02 -9.62
N ALA A 102 -2.40 -15.02 -10.83
CA ALA A 102 -2.77 -16.24 -11.54
C ALA A 102 -1.56 -17.10 -11.92
N ALA A 103 -0.46 -16.49 -12.39
CA ALA A 103 0.77 -17.20 -12.69
C ALA A 103 1.34 -17.87 -11.44
N LYS A 104 1.44 -17.15 -10.34
CA LYS A 104 1.94 -17.67 -9.06
C LYS A 104 1.08 -18.79 -8.49
N ALA A 105 -0.24 -18.69 -8.60
CA ALA A 105 -1.14 -19.78 -8.19
C ALA A 105 -0.90 -21.05 -9.02
N ARG A 106 -0.70 -20.94 -10.35
CA ARG A 106 -0.36 -22.09 -11.21
C ARG A 106 1.01 -22.70 -10.89
N GLU A 107 1.95 -21.90 -10.36
CA GLU A 107 3.26 -22.37 -9.88
C GLU A 107 3.17 -23.08 -8.50
N GLY A 108 1.98 -23.16 -7.89
CA GLY A 108 1.76 -23.77 -6.58
C GLY A 108 1.92 -22.84 -5.40
N VAL A 109 2.14 -21.54 -5.62
CA VAL A 109 2.14 -20.53 -4.56
C VAL A 109 0.70 -20.35 -4.05
N ARG A 110 0.52 -20.32 -2.72
CA ARG A 110 -0.81 -20.07 -2.12
C ARG A 110 -1.18 -18.61 -2.26
N VAL A 111 -2.07 -18.29 -3.20
CA VAL A 111 -2.52 -16.92 -3.45
C VAL A 111 -3.92 -16.71 -2.90
N ARG A 112 -4.08 -15.71 -2.03
CA ARG A 112 -5.35 -15.32 -1.42
C ARG A 112 -5.63 -13.86 -1.64
N ILE A 113 -6.81 -13.52 -2.13
CA ILE A 113 -7.27 -12.16 -2.30
C ILE A 113 -8.57 -11.92 -1.53
N VAL A 114 -8.62 -10.80 -0.82
CA VAL A 114 -9.85 -10.25 -0.23
C VAL A 114 -10.13 -8.89 -0.86
N TYR A 115 -11.36 -8.69 -1.33
CA TYR A 115 -11.82 -7.40 -1.85
C TYR A 115 -13.16 -7.02 -1.23
N ASP A 116 -13.40 -5.73 -1.07
CA ASP A 116 -14.68 -5.22 -0.53
C ASP A 116 -15.76 -5.24 -1.61
N TRP A 117 -16.96 -5.73 -1.26
CA TRP A 117 -18.07 -5.83 -2.21
C TRP A 117 -18.47 -4.47 -2.80
N LEU A 118 -18.70 -3.45 -1.95
CA LEU A 118 -19.16 -2.14 -2.41
C LEU A 118 -18.04 -1.38 -3.11
N GLY A 119 -16.81 -1.47 -2.60
CA GLY A 119 -15.64 -0.87 -3.24
C GLY A 119 -15.44 -1.35 -4.67
N ASN A 120 -15.79 -2.61 -4.93
CA ASN A 120 -15.64 -3.23 -6.26
C ASN A 120 -16.93 -3.25 -7.10
N LEU A 121 -18.03 -2.70 -6.60
CA LEU A 121 -19.28 -2.65 -7.36
C LEU A 121 -19.09 -1.85 -8.66
N GLY A 122 -19.24 -2.54 -9.81
CA GLY A 122 -19.03 -1.96 -11.13
C GLY A 122 -17.56 -1.67 -11.50
N LYS A 123 -16.57 -2.09 -10.68
CA LYS A 123 -15.14 -1.85 -10.95
C LYS A 123 -14.43 -3.03 -11.59
N ALA A 124 -14.74 -4.25 -11.13
CA ALA A 124 -14.23 -5.47 -11.72
C ALA A 124 -15.36 -6.40 -12.14
N SER A 125 -15.22 -6.99 -13.31
CA SER A 125 -16.23 -7.88 -13.90
C SER A 125 -16.29 -9.22 -13.15
N ARG A 126 -17.46 -9.89 -13.21
CA ARG A 126 -17.57 -11.28 -12.70
C ARG A 126 -16.57 -12.22 -13.39
N ARG A 127 -16.25 -11.96 -14.66
CA ARG A 127 -15.27 -12.73 -15.45
C ARG A 127 -13.86 -12.55 -14.88
N PHE A 128 -13.48 -11.32 -14.51
CA PHE A 128 -12.18 -11.03 -13.87
C PHE A 128 -11.95 -11.92 -12.63
N TRP A 129 -12.91 -11.93 -11.72
CA TRP A 129 -12.81 -12.75 -10.50
C TRP A 129 -12.89 -14.26 -10.77
N ARG A 130 -13.66 -14.68 -11.77
CA ARG A 130 -13.73 -16.08 -12.17
C ARG A 130 -12.40 -16.57 -12.72
N ASN A 131 -11.76 -15.82 -13.62
CA ASN A 131 -10.47 -16.19 -14.20
C ASN A 131 -9.40 -16.38 -13.12
N LEU A 132 -9.38 -15.55 -12.08
CA LEU A 132 -8.48 -15.71 -10.93
C LEU A 132 -8.76 -17.03 -10.19
N ARG A 133 -10.03 -17.36 -9.92
CA ARG A 133 -10.40 -18.61 -9.25
C ARG A 133 -10.03 -19.86 -10.10
N GLU A 134 -10.28 -19.79 -11.39
CA GLU A 134 -9.90 -20.86 -12.34
C GLU A 134 -8.38 -21.07 -12.40
N ALA A 135 -7.59 -20.03 -12.15
CA ALA A 135 -6.14 -20.14 -12.03
C ALA A 135 -5.65 -20.67 -10.66
N GLY A 136 -6.56 -20.94 -9.71
CA GLY A 136 -6.22 -21.45 -8.38
C GLY A 136 -6.09 -20.39 -7.29
N VAL A 137 -6.45 -19.12 -7.57
CA VAL A 137 -6.45 -18.06 -6.56
C VAL A 137 -7.66 -18.19 -5.63
N GLU A 138 -7.45 -18.19 -4.32
CA GLU A 138 -8.53 -18.14 -3.33
C GLU A 138 -9.08 -16.69 -3.27
N VAL A 139 -10.22 -16.43 -3.94
CA VAL A 139 -10.83 -15.10 -4.01
C VAL A 139 -12.02 -15.01 -3.05
N ARG A 140 -11.96 -14.08 -2.10
CA ARG A 140 -13.04 -13.78 -1.16
C ARG A 140 -13.56 -12.36 -1.31
N CYS A 141 -14.89 -12.23 -1.34
CA CYS A 141 -15.58 -10.96 -1.31
C CYS A 141 -15.96 -10.63 0.13
N PHE A 142 -15.54 -9.48 0.63
CA PHE A 142 -15.90 -9.00 1.96
C PHE A 142 -17.30 -8.38 1.94
N ASN A 143 -18.15 -8.79 2.86
CA ASN A 143 -19.51 -8.30 3.10
C ASN A 143 -20.38 -8.09 1.84
N PRO A 144 -20.57 -9.09 0.98
CA PRO A 144 -21.61 -9.01 -0.04
C PRO A 144 -23.00 -8.95 0.60
N PRO A 145 -24.01 -8.35 -0.07
CA PRO A 145 -25.39 -8.35 0.41
C PRO A 145 -25.89 -9.78 0.67
N ARG A 146 -26.55 -9.97 1.80
CA ARG A 146 -27.09 -11.25 2.21
C ARG A 146 -28.51 -11.07 2.76
N LEU A 147 -29.41 -12.00 2.43
CA LEU A 147 -30.80 -11.95 2.88
C LEU A 147 -30.93 -12.11 4.41
N ASP A 148 -30.03 -12.89 5.03
CA ASP A 148 -29.97 -13.11 6.48
C ASP A 148 -29.37 -11.94 7.27
N ARG A 149 -28.72 -10.97 6.59
CA ARG A 149 -28.12 -9.77 7.17
C ARG A 149 -28.31 -8.56 6.26
N PRO A 150 -29.54 -7.99 6.19
CA PRO A 150 -29.87 -6.97 5.19
C PRO A 150 -29.06 -5.67 5.30
N PHE A 151 -28.47 -5.38 6.48
CA PHE A 151 -27.60 -4.21 6.70
C PHE A 151 -26.12 -4.58 6.92
N GLY A 152 -25.75 -5.85 6.86
CA GLY A 152 -24.35 -6.30 7.07
C GLY A 152 -23.38 -5.73 6.05
N TRP A 153 -23.86 -5.44 4.84
CA TRP A 153 -23.08 -4.84 3.75
C TRP A 153 -22.62 -3.40 4.02
N MET A 154 -23.09 -2.75 5.09
CA MET A 154 -22.64 -1.40 5.47
C MET A 154 -21.22 -1.39 6.05
N ASN A 155 -20.77 -2.46 6.67
CA ASN A 155 -19.39 -2.58 7.12
C ASN A 155 -18.46 -2.70 5.93
N ARG A 156 -17.40 -1.89 5.89
CA ARG A 156 -16.41 -1.84 4.81
C ARG A 156 -15.06 -2.37 5.26
N ASP A 157 -14.39 -3.04 4.35
CA ASP A 157 -12.98 -3.36 4.50
C ASP A 157 -12.14 -2.38 3.68
N HIS A 158 -11.70 -1.30 4.35
CA HIS A 158 -10.93 -0.24 3.68
C HIS A 158 -9.42 -0.47 3.75
N ARG A 159 -8.99 -1.64 4.18
CA ARG A 159 -7.55 -1.99 4.25
C ARG A 159 -6.98 -2.22 2.86
N LYS A 160 -5.72 -1.87 2.72
CA LYS A 160 -4.93 -2.14 1.53
C LYS A 160 -3.58 -2.62 2.00
N MET A 161 -3.39 -3.94 1.93
CA MET A 161 -2.17 -4.59 2.38
C MET A 161 -1.82 -5.78 1.49
N ILE A 162 -0.53 -6.03 1.38
CA ILE A 162 0.01 -7.20 0.70
C ILE A 162 1.03 -7.84 1.64
N ALA A 163 0.99 -9.15 1.78
CA ALA A 163 2.02 -9.88 2.51
C ALA A 163 2.49 -11.05 1.63
N VAL A 164 3.80 -11.16 1.46
CA VAL A 164 4.43 -12.17 0.63
C VAL A 164 5.39 -13.00 1.46
N ASP A 165 5.19 -14.32 1.42
CA ASP A 165 6.01 -15.36 2.04
C ASP A 165 6.16 -15.23 3.57
N GLY A 166 5.37 -14.36 4.22
CA GLY A 166 5.50 -14.04 5.64
C GLY A 166 6.74 -13.21 5.97
N HIS A 167 7.40 -12.65 4.97
CA HIS A 167 8.64 -11.89 5.11
C HIS A 167 8.50 -10.44 4.67
N THR A 168 7.85 -10.19 3.55
CA THR A 168 7.67 -8.82 3.03
C THR A 168 6.20 -8.41 3.11
N GLY A 169 5.95 -7.24 3.70
CA GLY A 169 4.62 -6.65 3.83
C GLY A 169 4.57 -5.25 3.21
N PHE A 170 3.38 -4.89 2.71
CA PHE A 170 3.07 -3.54 2.26
C PHE A 170 1.78 -3.08 2.93
N VAL A 171 1.76 -1.84 3.40
CA VAL A 171 0.56 -1.14 3.88
C VAL A 171 0.48 0.21 3.19
N THR A 172 -0.69 0.57 2.67
CA THR A 172 -0.81 1.72 1.78
C THR A 172 -2.23 2.30 1.78
N GLY A 173 -2.39 3.52 1.27
CA GLY A 173 -3.68 4.10 0.90
C GLY A 173 -4.13 3.75 -0.52
N LEU A 174 -3.19 3.29 -1.38
CA LEU A 174 -3.45 2.99 -2.79
C LEU A 174 -4.37 1.79 -2.99
N CYS A 175 -5.35 1.93 -3.86
CA CYS A 175 -6.04 0.79 -4.46
C CYS A 175 -5.36 0.38 -5.78
N VAL A 176 -5.88 -0.63 -6.47
CA VAL A 176 -5.33 -1.12 -7.75
C VAL A 176 -6.18 -0.66 -8.91
N GLY A 177 -5.59 0.16 -9.77
CA GLY A 177 -6.23 0.67 -10.98
C GLY A 177 -5.46 1.81 -11.63
N SER A 178 -5.74 2.05 -12.88
CA SER A 178 -5.05 3.06 -13.69
C SER A 178 -5.19 4.48 -13.15
N MET A 179 -6.29 4.79 -12.45
CA MET A 179 -6.50 6.13 -11.89
C MET A 179 -5.48 6.51 -10.80
N TRP A 180 -4.92 5.53 -10.08
CA TRP A 180 -3.83 5.78 -9.13
C TRP A 180 -2.47 5.88 -9.83
N ALA A 181 -2.30 5.17 -10.95
CA ALA A 181 -1.08 5.24 -11.75
C ALA A 181 -0.93 6.57 -12.49
N GLY A 182 -2.05 7.26 -12.77
CA GLY A 182 -2.10 8.41 -13.66
C GLY A 182 -2.13 8.01 -15.13
N TYR A 183 -2.25 9.00 -15.99
CA TYR A 183 -2.22 8.84 -17.45
C TYR A 183 -1.25 9.87 -18.03
N PRO A 184 0.07 9.61 -18.03
CA PRO A 184 1.08 10.57 -18.51
C PRO A 184 0.82 11.07 -19.93
N GLU A 185 0.30 10.20 -20.80
CA GLU A 185 -0.07 10.53 -22.18
C GLU A 185 -1.24 11.52 -22.29
N ARG A 186 -2.00 11.71 -21.22
CA ARG A 186 -3.10 12.67 -21.10
C ARG A 186 -2.79 13.81 -20.13
N SER A 187 -1.55 13.91 -19.66
CA SER A 187 -1.12 14.86 -18.63
C SER A 187 -1.95 14.77 -17.33
N ILE A 188 -2.42 13.57 -17.00
CA ILE A 188 -3.13 13.29 -15.76
C ILE A 188 -2.14 12.71 -14.76
N GLU A 189 -1.84 13.51 -13.72
CA GLU A 189 -0.96 13.11 -12.63
C GLU A 189 -1.56 11.95 -11.82
N PRO A 190 -0.72 11.04 -11.29
CA PRO A 190 -1.18 10.00 -10.39
C PRO A 190 -1.75 10.61 -9.11
N TRP A 191 -2.69 9.91 -8.50
CA TRP A 191 -3.15 10.30 -7.17
C TRP A 191 -2.00 10.19 -6.17
N ARG A 192 -1.85 11.25 -5.37
CA ARG A 192 -0.82 11.31 -4.33
C ARG A 192 -1.20 10.40 -3.18
N ASP A 193 -0.31 9.48 -2.86
CA ASP A 193 -0.47 8.57 -1.74
C ASP A 193 0.89 8.06 -1.24
N THR A 194 0.91 7.45 -0.08
CA THR A 194 2.13 6.91 0.52
C THR A 194 1.88 5.47 0.97
N GLY A 195 2.77 4.59 0.58
CA GLY A 195 2.86 3.24 1.11
C GLY A 195 4.12 3.04 1.93
N ILE A 196 4.14 1.96 2.68
CA ILE A 196 5.32 1.45 3.35
C ILE A 196 5.56 0.00 2.94
N MET A 197 6.82 -0.32 2.74
CA MET A 197 7.32 -1.69 2.60
C MET A 197 8.03 -2.07 3.89
N ILE A 198 7.75 -3.25 4.40
CA ILE A 198 8.30 -3.81 5.64
C ILE A 198 8.98 -5.13 5.29
N THR A 199 10.21 -5.32 5.76
CA THR A 199 10.98 -6.56 5.56
C THR A 199 11.72 -6.96 6.82
#